data_c48f35562e60a6883091e69065b26a98
#
_entry.id   c48f35562e60a6883091e69065b26a98
#
_cell.length_a   1.000
_cell.length_b   1.000
_cell.length_c   1.000
_cell.angle_alpha   90.00
_cell.angle_beta   90.00
_cell.angle_gamma   90.00
#
_symmetry.space_group_name_H-M   'P 1'
#
loop_
_entity.id
_entity.type
_entity.pdbx_description
1 polymer ?
#
loop_
_entity_poly.entity_id
_entity_poly.type
_entity_poly.pdbx_seq_one_letter_code
_entity_poly.pdbx_strand_id
1 'polypeptide(L)'
;MTLHTIENRACVAFGIKDVRQVQQPLTYAPDEQVLVRIARGGICGSDIHYYQHARAGMSILKNPLVLGHEFIGVIDAVPTGSRLKVGQRVAINPSQPCNRCALCLEGKQNVCRSMKFMGSAQFDPHVDGGFCEYVAVTEQQCVPYAEQAADRVMVFAEPLAVAIHAVHQAGDLVGKRVLVTGSGPIGCLVIAAARTAGATEVVATDMSPRCRALALQMGADRAVDPSDESSTAPWGEGGGYFDVCFEASGAPAAIASTATFTRPKGTVVQVGMGPATVEMPLGLLLVKEVKVVGSFRFVDEFATSVRWLESGRIDPLPLVSAEFRQDQVVEALEMAGDKSRAAKVQLVFA
;
A
#
# COMPACT_ATOMS: atom_id res chain seq x y z
N MET A 1 -24.40 -18.33 18.72
CA MET A 1 -23.85 -17.98 17.39
C MET A 1 -23.89 -19.23 16.51
N THR A 2 -24.59 -19.18 15.41
CA THR A 2 -24.54 -20.26 14.40
C THR A 2 -23.30 -19.98 13.54
N LEU A 3 -22.43 -20.97 13.39
CA LEU A 3 -21.26 -20.88 12.51
C LEU A 3 -21.53 -21.67 11.23
N HIS A 4 -21.17 -21.09 10.10
CA HIS A 4 -21.20 -21.74 8.80
C HIS A 4 -19.78 -22.02 8.31
N THR A 5 -19.59 -23.18 7.68
CA THR A 5 -18.32 -23.54 7.07
C THR A 5 -18.54 -23.78 5.58
N ILE A 6 -17.69 -23.17 4.75
CA ILE A 6 -17.73 -23.35 3.29
C ILE A 6 -16.36 -23.82 2.78
N GLU A 7 -16.37 -24.52 1.65
CA GLU A 7 -15.13 -24.82 0.92
C GLU A 7 -14.47 -23.53 0.47
N ASN A 8 -13.14 -23.46 0.59
CA ASN A 8 -12.38 -22.27 0.24
C ASN A 8 -10.96 -22.66 -0.16
N ARG A 9 -10.53 -22.25 -1.35
CA ARG A 9 -9.15 -22.40 -1.78
C ARG A 9 -8.38 -21.12 -1.48
N ALA A 10 -7.18 -21.26 -0.89
CA ALA A 10 -6.37 -20.14 -0.46
C ALA A 10 -4.90 -20.31 -0.88
N CYS A 11 -4.22 -19.20 -1.13
CA CYS A 11 -2.77 -19.14 -1.36
C CYS A 11 -2.06 -18.91 -0.03
N VAL A 12 -1.49 -19.98 0.52
CA VAL A 12 -0.91 -20.02 1.87
C VAL A 12 0.60 -20.05 1.81
N ALA A 13 1.24 -19.15 2.54
CA ALA A 13 2.68 -19.17 2.78
C ALA A 13 2.99 -20.07 3.99
N PHE A 14 3.82 -21.09 3.76
CA PHE A 14 4.29 -22.02 4.79
C PHE A 14 5.72 -21.72 5.22
N GLY A 15 6.49 -20.99 4.42
CA GLY A 15 7.89 -20.67 4.68
C GLY A 15 8.57 -20.01 3.47
N ILE A 16 9.89 -19.99 3.52
CA ILE A 16 10.72 -19.42 2.44
C ILE A 16 10.48 -20.18 1.13
N LYS A 17 10.05 -19.47 0.10
CA LYS A 17 9.72 -19.99 -1.24
C LYS A 17 8.72 -21.15 -1.22
N ASP A 18 7.90 -21.22 -0.18
CA ASP A 18 6.88 -22.23 -0.02
C ASP A 18 5.51 -21.56 0.12
N VAL A 19 4.92 -21.21 -1.02
CA VAL A 19 3.53 -20.76 -1.14
C VAL A 19 2.77 -21.76 -1.98
N ARG A 20 1.62 -22.20 -1.49
CA ARG A 20 0.79 -23.23 -2.11
C ARG A 20 -0.66 -22.82 -2.15
N GLN A 21 -1.37 -23.18 -3.21
CA GLN A 21 -2.81 -23.17 -3.21
C GLN A 21 -3.32 -24.43 -2.51
N VAL A 22 -4.07 -24.25 -1.44
CA VAL A 22 -4.61 -25.35 -0.63
C VAL A 22 -6.10 -25.17 -0.36
N GLN A 23 -6.80 -26.28 -0.07
CA GLN A 23 -8.14 -26.23 0.52
C GLN A 23 -8.01 -25.81 1.99
N GLN A 24 -8.62 -24.69 2.33
CA GLN A 24 -8.66 -24.14 3.69
C GLN A 24 -10.09 -23.67 3.98
N PRO A 25 -10.96 -24.57 4.48
CA PRO A 25 -12.36 -24.23 4.73
C PRO A 25 -12.50 -22.97 5.57
N LEU A 26 -13.41 -22.08 5.15
CA LEU A 26 -13.71 -20.84 5.84
C LEU A 26 -14.91 -21.03 6.77
N THR A 27 -14.70 -20.82 8.06
CA THR A 27 -15.79 -20.79 9.06
C THR A 27 -16.10 -19.35 9.43
N TYR A 28 -17.37 -18.95 9.36
CA TYR A 28 -17.80 -17.58 9.63
C TYR A 28 -19.15 -17.52 10.36
N ALA A 29 -19.45 -16.38 10.96
CA ALA A 29 -20.71 -16.08 11.64
C ALA A 29 -21.61 -15.25 10.71
N PRO A 30 -22.64 -15.84 10.05
CA PRO A 30 -23.46 -15.14 9.05
C PRO A 30 -24.30 -14.01 9.63
N ASP A 31 -24.56 -14.02 10.93
CA ASP A 31 -25.30 -12.96 11.63
C ASP A 31 -24.43 -11.72 11.94
N GLU A 32 -23.09 -11.80 11.77
CA GLU A 32 -22.15 -10.75 12.15
C GLU A 32 -21.19 -10.35 11.03
N GLN A 33 -20.97 -11.25 10.07
CA GLN A 33 -19.94 -11.09 9.04
C GLN A 33 -20.54 -11.07 7.64
N VAL A 34 -19.97 -10.24 6.80
CA VAL A 34 -20.21 -10.20 5.36
C VAL A 34 -19.32 -11.25 4.72
N LEU A 35 -19.90 -12.13 3.91
CA LEU A 35 -19.16 -13.07 3.07
C LEU A 35 -18.90 -12.41 1.73
N VAL A 36 -17.63 -12.34 1.33
CA VAL A 36 -17.21 -11.72 0.07
C VAL A 36 -16.46 -12.75 -0.77
N ARG A 37 -16.92 -12.96 -1.99
CA ARG A 37 -16.21 -13.73 -3.02
C ARG A 37 -15.19 -12.80 -3.67
N ILE A 38 -13.92 -13.17 -3.59
CA ILE A 38 -12.82 -12.36 -4.12
C ILE A 38 -12.82 -12.40 -5.64
N ALA A 39 -12.64 -11.24 -6.26
CA ALA A 39 -12.53 -11.10 -7.70
C ALA A 39 -11.07 -10.86 -8.13
N ARG A 40 -10.34 -10.06 -7.36
CA ARG A 40 -8.96 -9.68 -7.71
C ARG A 40 -8.17 -9.31 -6.47
N GLY A 41 -6.86 -9.61 -6.49
CA GLY A 41 -5.88 -9.20 -5.48
C GLY A 41 -4.63 -8.59 -6.09
N GLY A 42 -4.04 -7.59 -5.44
CA GLY A 42 -2.75 -6.98 -5.79
C GLY A 42 -1.63 -7.58 -4.94
N ILE A 43 -0.51 -7.94 -5.57
CA ILE A 43 0.67 -8.40 -4.84
C ILE A 43 1.44 -7.19 -4.32
N CYS A 44 1.64 -7.15 -2.99
CA CYS A 44 2.43 -6.15 -2.30
C CYS A 44 3.87 -6.61 -2.07
N GLY A 45 4.77 -5.67 -1.82
CA GLY A 45 6.14 -5.97 -1.42
C GLY A 45 6.23 -6.84 -0.17
N SER A 46 5.31 -6.71 0.78
CA SER A 46 5.28 -7.57 1.97
C SER A 46 4.92 -9.03 1.65
N ASP A 47 4.06 -9.30 0.67
CA ASP A 47 3.77 -10.68 0.22
C ASP A 47 5.02 -11.31 -0.39
N ILE A 48 5.77 -10.53 -1.18
CA ILE A 48 7.06 -10.95 -1.74
C ILE A 48 8.07 -11.25 -0.63
N HIS A 49 8.13 -10.41 0.40
CA HIS A 49 9.01 -10.60 1.54
C HIS A 49 8.65 -11.85 2.36
N TYR A 50 7.35 -12.12 2.59
CA TYR A 50 6.92 -13.39 3.21
C TYR A 50 7.33 -14.59 2.36
N TYR A 51 7.15 -14.54 1.05
CA TYR A 51 7.56 -15.60 0.14
C TYR A 51 9.07 -15.80 0.13
N GLN A 52 9.87 -14.74 0.02
CA GLN A 52 11.33 -14.84 -0.13
C GLN A 52 12.08 -15.07 1.19
N HIS A 53 11.55 -14.57 2.32
CA HIS A 53 12.28 -14.47 3.57
C HIS A 53 11.49 -14.96 4.79
N ALA A 54 10.28 -15.46 4.63
CA ALA A 54 9.35 -15.80 5.72
C ALA A 54 9.18 -14.66 6.74
N ARG A 55 9.35 -13.41 6.32
CA ARG A 55 9.19 -12.22 7.15
C ARG A 55 8.97 -10.97 6.31
N ALA A 56 8.22 -10.01 6.83
CA ALA A 56 8.08 -8.66 6.27
C ALA A 56 8.37 -7.62 7.35
N GLY A 57 9.51 -6.93 7.23
CA GLY A 57 10.02 -6.06 8.29
C GLY A 57 10.21 -6.82 9.61
N MET A 58 9.54 -6.37 10.67
CA MET A 58 9.57 -7.02 12.00
C MET A 58 8.58 -8.20 12.13
N SER A 59 7.69 -8.39 11.17
CA SER A 59 6.67 -9.45 11.19
C SER A 59 7.25 -10.77 10.68
N ILE A 60 7.39 -11.76 11.56
CA ILE A 60 7.97 -13.07 11.25
C ILE A 60 6.85 -14.08 11.06
N LEU A 61 6.91 -14.85 9.97
CA LEU A 61 5.98 -15.95 9.70
C LEU A 61 6.29 -17.12 10.67
N LYS A 62 5.43 -17.30 11.66
CA LYS A 62 5.53 -18.38 12.67
C LYS A 62 4.61 -19.55 12.37
N ASN A 63 3.50 -19.26 11.70
CA ASN A 63 2.47 -20.22 11.33
C ASN A 63 2.09 -19.97 9.86
N PRO A 64 1.44 -20.93 9.17
CA PRO A 64 0.92 -20.71 7.84
C PRO A 64 0.04 -19.46 7.79
N LEU A 65 0.13 -18.69 6.68
CA LEU A 65 -0.58 -17.43 6.50
C LEU A 65 -1.16 -17.37 5.09
N VAL A 66 -2.46 -17.13 4.97
CA VAL A 66 -3.06 -16.71 3.69
C VAL A 66 -2.55 -15.32 3.36
N LEU A 67 -1.90 -15.16 2.20
CA LEU A 67 -1.33 -13.88 1.75
C LEU A 67 -2.42 -12.90 1.25
N GLY A 68 -2.01 -11.67 1.00
CA GLY A 68 -2.78 -10.63 0.33
C GLY A 68 -3.58 -9.72 1.26
N HIS A 69 -3.41 -8.41 1.05
CA HIS A 69 -4.14 -7.36 1.77
C HIS A 69 -4.64 -6.25 0.83
N GLU A 70 -4.34 -6.34 -0.44
CA GLU A 70 -4.87 -5.49 -1.49
C GLU A 70 -5.86 -6.31 -2.31
N PHE A 71 -7.18 -6.23 -2.02
CA PHE A 71 -8.14 -7.08 -2.73
C PHE A 71 -9.55 -6.49 -2.76
N ILE A 72 -10.30 -6.94 -3.75
CA ILE A 72 -11.68 -6.56 -4.03
C ILE A 72 -12.52 -7.80 -4.30
N GLY A 73 -13.81 -7.66 -4.16
CA GLY A 73 -14.71 -8.78 -4.42
C GLY A 73 -16.17 -8.37 -4.60
N VAL A 74 -17.01 -9.39 -4.63
CA VAL A 74 -18.47 -9.27 -4.72
C VAL A 74 -19.10 -9.88 -3.47
N ILE A 75 -20.03 -9.19 -2.86
CA ILE A 75 -20.74 -9.67 -1.67
C ILE A 75 -21.59 -10.88 -2.03
N ASP A 76 -21.37 -11.99 -1.32
CA ASP A 76 -22.09 -13.25 -1.49
C ASP A 76 -23.17 -13.44 -0.42
N ALA A 77 -22.91 -12.98 0.83
CA ALA A 77 -23.91 -12.95 1.89
C ALA A 77 -23.68 -11.77 2.84
N VAL A 78 -24.76 -11.30 3.46
CA VAL A 78 -24.75 -10.20 4.44
C VAL A 78 -25.56 -10.56 5.67
N PRO A 79 -25.20 -10.03 6.87
CA PRO A 79 -26.02 -10.15 8.08
C PRO A 79 -27.41 -9.52 7.90
N THR A 80 -28.40 -10.04 8.64
CA THR A 80 -29.74 -9.45 8.69
C THR A 80 -29.66 -7.98 9.15
N GLY A 81 -30.27 -7.07 8.38
CA GLY A 81 -30.26 -5.63 8.68
C GLY A 81 -29.02 -4.87 8.20
N SER A 82 -28.13 -5.52 7.46
CA SER A 82 -26.99 -4.85 6.83
C SER A 82 -27.43 -3.78 5.82
N ARG A 83 -26.65 -2.71 5.72
CA ARG A 83 -26.81 -1.69 4.67
C ARG A 83 -26.27 -2.14 3.30
N LEU A 84 -25.41 -3.15 3.31
CA LEU A 84 -24.85 -3.75 2.10
C LEU A 84 -25.83 -4.73 1.48
N LYS A 85 -25.64 -5.05 0.21
CA LYS A 85 -26.50 -5.97 -0.54
C LYS A 85 -25.66 -7.05 -1.23
N VAL A 86 -26.22 -8.27 -1.30
CA VAL A 86 -25.65 -9.35 -2.12
C VAL A 86 -25.52 -8.86 -3.57
N GLY A 87 -24.41 -9.20 -4.20
CA GLY A 87 -24.05 -8.77 -5.55
C GLY A 87 -23.33 -7.44 -5.63
N GLN A 88 -23.28 -6.62 -4.56
CA GLN A 88 -22.48 -5.38 -4.57
C GLN A 88 -20.99 -5.68 -4.69
N ARG A 89 -20.30 -4.86 -5.48
CA ARG A 89 -18.84 -4.87 -5.59
C ARG A 89 -18.24 -4.03 -4.49
N VAL A 90 -17.20 -4.55 -3.84
CA VAL A 90 -16.57 -3.92 -2.67
C VAL A 90 -15.06 -4.00 -2.72
N ALA A 91 -14.41 -2.90 -2.38
CA ALA A 91 -13.01 -2.90 -1.96
C ALA A 91 -12.96 -3.21 -0.46
N ILE A 92 -12.04 -4.06 -0.05
CA ILE A 92 -11.94 -4.51 1.33
C ILE A 92 -10.80 -3.78 2.04
N ASN A 93 -11.15 -3.02 3.07
CA ASN A 93 -10.16 -2.45 3.97
C ASN A 93 -9.57 -3.56 4.85
N PRO A 94 -8.28 -3.88 4.73
CA PRO A 94 -7.66 -4.97 5.50
C PRO A 94 -7.49 -4.64 6.99
N SER A 95 -7.70 -3.39 7.40
CA SER A 95 -7.49 -2.91 8.77
C SER A 95 -8.68 -3.19 9.67
N GLN A 96 -8.42 -3.79 10.83
CA GLN A 96 -9.39 -3.95 11.93
C GLN A 96 -8.79 -3.41 13.23
N PRO A 97 -8.85 -2.11 13.49
CA PRO A 97 -8.42 -1.52 14.75
C PRO A 97 -9.38 -1.92 15.88
N CYS A 98 -8.90 -1.94 17.12
CA CYS A 98 -9.75 -2.31 18.26
C CYS A 98 -10.78 -1.23 18.64
N ASN A 99 -10.68 -0.02 18.12
CA ASN A 99 -11.54 1.15 18.33
C ASN A 99 -11.78 1.56 19.81
N ARG A 100 -10.98 1.05 20.77
CA ARG A 100 -11.14 1.30 22.21
C ARG A 100 -9.84 1.66 22.94
N CYS A 101 -8.66 1.46 22.35
CA CYS A 101 -7.41 1.91 22.96
C CYS A 101 -7.25 3.44 22.80
N ALA A 102 -6.39 4.05 23.61
CA ALA A 102 -6.15 5.49 23.57
C ALA A 102 -5.83 6.00 22.16
N LEU A 103 -4.97 5.29 21.41
CA LEU A 103 -4.62 5.67 20.03
C LEU A 103 -5.84 5.66 19.10
N CYS A 104 -6.72 4.66 19.21
CA CYS A 104 -7.95 4.63 18.42
C CYS A 104 -8.89 5.79 18.76
N LEU A 105 -9.04 6.10 20.05
CA LEU A 105 -9.90 7.20 20.51
C LEU A 105 -9.35 8.58 20.13
N GLU A 106 -8.04 8.68 19.88
CA GLU A 106 -7.37 9.88 19.36
C GLU A 106 -7.41 9.99 17.81
N GLY A 107 -8.07 9.05 17.10
CA GLY A 107 -8.09 9.05 15.63
C GLY A 107 -6.82 8.49 14.98
N LYS A 108 -6.01 7.73 15.72
CA LYS A 108 -4.74 7.14 15.27
C LYS A 108 -4.85 5.61 15.13
N GLN A 109 -5.89 5.16 14.44
CA GLN A 109 -6.21 3.74 14.32
C GLN A 109 -5.13 2.93 13.60
N ASN A 110 -4.39 3.52 12.65
CA ASN A 110 -3.31 2.87 11.92
C ASN A 110 -2.20 2.32 12.82
N VAL A 111 -1.99 2.91 13.99
CA VAL A 111 -1.02 2.47 15.01
C VAL A 111 -1.69 1.83 16.24
N CYS A 112 -2.89 1.30 16.08
CA CYS A 112 -3.61 0.56 17.11
C CYS A 112 -2.77 -0.59 17.65
N ARG A 113 -2.67 -0.69 19.00
CA ARG A 113 -1.86 -1.74 19.66
C ARG A 113 -2.42 -3.16 19.49
N SER A 114 -3.68 -3.28 19.11
CA SER A 114 -4.37 -4.57 18.86
C SER A 114 -4.91 -4.61 17.43
N MET A 115 -4.19 -4.03 16.49
CA MET A 115 -4.55 -4.01 15.08
C MET A 115 -4.59 -5.43 14.53
N LYS A 116 -5.72 -5.85 13.98
CA LYS A 116 -5.80 -7.01 13.10
C LYS A 116 -5.72 -6.51 11.66
N PHE A 117 -4.65 -6.86 10.97
CA PHE A 117 -4.44 -6.47 9.58
C PHE A 117 -4.35 -7.72 8.72
N MET A 118 -5.26 -7.87 7.77
CA MET A 118 -5.35 -9.05 6.93
C MET A 118 -4.05 -9.25 6.13
N GLY A 119 -3.66 -10.51 5.91
CA GLY A 119 -2.42 -10.87 5.21
C GLY A 119 -1.14 -10.50 5.99
N SER A 120 -1.21 -10.42 7.33
CA SER A 120 -0.09 -9.98 8.15
C SER A 120 0.26 -10.95 9.27
N ALA A 121 1.57 -11.24 9.40
CA ALA A 121 2.16 -12.00 10.51
C ALA A 121 2.60 -11.09 11.68
N GLN A 122 2.08 -9.87 11.79
CA GLN A 122 2.46 -8.93 12.85
C GLN A 122 2.13 -9.45 14.25
N PHE A 123 1.05 -10.20 14.39
CA PHE A 123 0.61 -10.79 15.64
C PHE A 123 0.58 -12.33 15.54
N ASP A 124 0.48 -12.99 16.69
CA ASP A 124 0.30 -14.42 16.83
C ASP A 124 -1.00 -14.67 17.64
N PRO A 125 -2.02 -15.34 17.08
CA PRO A 125 -2.08 -15.91 15.74
C PRO A 125 -2.03 -14.84 14.64
N HIS A 126 -1.55 -15.25 13.44
CA HIS A 126 -1.54 -14.41 12.25
C HIS A 126 -2.96 -14.08 11.79
N VAL A 127 -3.11 -13.03 10.97
CA VAL A 127 -4.39 -12.63 10.39
C VAL A 127 -4.38 -12.97 8.92
N ASP A 128 -5.18 -13.95 8.51
CA ASP A 128 -5.29 -14.38 7.13
C ASP A 128 -5.72 -13.26 6.19
N GLY A 129 -5.19 -13.31 4.96
CA GLY A 129 -5.40 -12.34 3.91
C GLY A 129 -6.50 -12.73 2.92
N GLY A 130 -6.53 -12.00 1.81
CA GLY A 130 -7.56 -12.12 0.78
C GLY A 130 -7.12 -12.90 -0.48
N PHE A 131 -5.97 -13.58 -0.49
CA PHE A 131 -5.63 -14.43 -1.64
C PHE A 131 -6.29 -15.79 -1.52
N CYS A 132 -7.63 -15.79 -1.51
CA CYS A 132 -8.50 -16.94 -1.41
C CYS A 132 -9.80 -16.69 -2.19
N GLU A 133 -10.66 -17.70 -2.31
CA GLU A 133 -11.93 -17.56 -3.03
C GLU A 133 -12.93 -16.72 -2.23
N TYR A 134 -12.97 -16.91 -0.90
CA TYR A 134 -13.90 -16.21 -0.01
C TYR A 134 -13.19 -15.68 1.23
N VAL A 135 -13.64 -14.52 1.69
CA VAL A 135 -13.29 -13.95 3.01
C VAL A 135 -14.57 -13.60 3.76
N ALA A 136 -14.49 -13.71 5.08
CA ALA A 136 -15.51 -13.21 5.99
C ALA A 136 -14.99 -11.98 6.71
N VAL A 137 -15.64 -10.84 6.51
CA VAL A 137 -15.19 -9.53 7.00
C VAL A 137 -16.32 -8.81 7.72
N THR A 138 -16.00 -7.75 8.46
CA THR A 138 -17.04 -6.88 9.03
C THR A 138 -17.62 -5.95 7.96
N GLU A 139 -18.84 -5.46 8.17
CA GLU A 139 -19.47 -4.49 7.26
C GLU A 139 -18.60 -3.22 7.07
N GLN A 140 -17.91 -2.78 8.14
CA GLN A 140 -17.03 -1.60 8.11
C GLN A 140 -15.80 -1.75 7.20
N GLN A 141 -15.36 -2.97 6.95
CA GLN A 141 -14.27 -3.25 6.02
C GLN A 141 -14.70 -3.16 4.55
N CYS A 142 -15.99 -3.27 4.27
CA CYS A 142 -16.54 -3.27 2.91
C CYS A 142 -16.81 -1.83 2.45
N VAL A 143 -16.08 -1.34 1.46
CA VAL A 143 -16.35 -0.06 0.82
C VAL A 143 -16.90 -0.31 -0.58
N PRO A 144 -18.21 -0.09 -0.81
CA PRO A 144 -18.83 -0.30 -2.11
C PRO A 144 -18.27 0.63 -3.17
N TYR A 145 -18.22 0.17 -4.41
CA TYR A 145 -17.91 0.97 -5.59
C TYR A 145 -18.86 0.64 -6.75
N ALA A 146 -18.92 1.54 -7.73
CA ALA A 146 -19.84 1.44 -8.84
C ALA A 146 -19.53 0.22 -9.73
N GLU A 147 -20.57 -0.41 -10.26
CA GLU A 147 -20.48 -1.62 -11.07
C GLU A 147 -19.62 -1.44 -12.33
N GLN A 148 -19.64 -0.24 -12.92
CA GLN A 148 -18.86 0.10 -14.11
C GLN A 148 -17.36 0.34 -13.84
N ALA A 149 -16.93 0.49 -12.57
CA ALA A 149 -15.53 0.67 -12.24
C ALA A 149 -14.74 -0.62 -12.49
N ALA A 150 -13.62 -0.50 -13.17
CA ALA A 150 -12.80 -1.65 -13.55
C ALA A 150 -12.08 -2.26 -12.34
N ASP A 151 -12.20 -3.57 -12.14
CA ASP A 151 -11.52 -4.30 -11.05
C ASP A 151 -10.01 -4.11 -11.04
N ARG A 152 -9.40 -4.02 -12.24
CA ARG A 152 -7.96 -3.76 -12.39
C ARG A 152 -7.53 -2.44 -11.74
N VAL A 153 -8.44 -1.47 -11.67
CA VAL A 153 -8.24 -0.16 -11.05
C VAL A 153 -8.57 -0.25 -9.57
N MET A 154 -9.74 -0.82 -9.22
CA MET A 154 -10.25 -0.79 -7.85
C MET A 154 -9.42 -1.59 -6.85
N VAL A 155 -8.67 -2.59 -7.29
CA VAL A 155 -7.72 -3.34 -6.44
C VAL A 155 -6.58 -2.47 -5.88
N PHE A 156 -6.36 -1.29 -6.43
CA PHE A 156 -5.40 -0.31 -5.90
C PHE A 156 -5.94 0.50 -4.70
N ALA A 157 -7.16 0.23 -4.22
CA ALA A 157 -7.75 1.00 -3.12
C ALA A 157 -6.85 1.02 -1.86
N GLU A 158 -6.26 -0.12 -1.51
CA GLU A 158 -5.35 -0.21 -0.35
C GLU A 158 -4.05 0.56 -0.57
N PRO A 159 -3.22 0.28 -1.59
CA PRO A 159 -1.94 0.98 -1.73
C PRO A 159 -2.11 2.48 -2.06
N LEU A 160 -3.21 2.88 -2.68
CA LEU A 160 -3.51 4.31 -2.86
C LEU A 160 -3.89 4.97 -1.52
N ALA A 161 -4.59 4.28 -0.61
CA ALA A 161 -4.87 4.80 0.72
C ALA A 161 -3.57 5.07 1.50
N VAL A 162 -2.56 4.19 1.38
CA VAL A 162 -1.21 4.41 1.94
C VAL A 162 -0.57 5.68 1.37
N ALA A 163 -0.67 5.88 0.05
CA ALA A 163 -0.12 7.08 -0.60
C ALA A 163 -0.84 8.36 -0.19
N ILE A 164 -2.18 8.34 -0.08
CA ILE A 164 -2.97 9.49 0.40
C ILE A 164 -2.61 9.80 1.85
N HIS A 165 -2.45 8.78 2.70
CA HIS A 165 -2.02 8.98 4.08
C HIS A 165 -0.64 9.66 4.15
N ALA A 166 0.32 9.24 3.32
CA ALA A 166 1.61 9.91 3.23
C ALA A 166 1.48 11.40 2.87
N VAL A 167 0.60 11.72 1.93
CA VAL A 167 0.30 13.12 1.55
C VAL A 167 -0.31 13.88 2.72
N HIS A 168 -1.23 13.29 3.49
CA HIS A 168 -1.79 13.93 4.70
C HIS A 168 -0.72 14.19 5.77
N GLN A 169 0.27 13.30 5.92
CA GLN A 169 1.39 13.52 6.86
C GLN A 169 2.26 14.72 6.46
N ALA A 170 2.33 15.07 5.18
CA ALA A 170 3.04 16.25 4.70
C ALA A 170 2.30 17.57 4.99
N GLY A 171 0.99 17.51 5.18
CA GLY A 171 0.12 18.69 5.30
C GLY A 171 -0.33 19.24 3.94
N ASP A 172 -0.55 20.54 3.84
CA ASP A 172 -1.01 21.19 2.62
C ASP A 172 0.06 21.16 1.52
N LEU A 173 -0.31 20.67 0.33
CA LEU A 173 0.55 20.58 -0.85
C LEU A 173 0.23 21.61 -1.93
N VAL A 174 -0.81 22.43 -1.77
CA VAL A 174 -1.16 23.45 -2.76
C VAL A 174 0.02 24.40 -2.97
N GLY A 175 0.47 24.51 -4.22
CA GLY A 175 1.59 25.39 -4.59
C GLY A 175 2.99 24.90 -4.18
N LYS A 176 3.13 23.66 -3.68
CA LYS A 176 4.41 23.11 -3.20
C LYS A 176 5.21 22.41 -4.29
N ARG A 177 6.53 22.45 -4.13
CA ARG A 177 7.50 21.65 -4.89
C ARG A 177 7.79 20.38 -4.10
N VAL A 178 7.55 19.24 -4.72
CA VAL A 178 7.61 17.91 -4.10
C VAL A 178 8.69 17.06 -4.75
N LEU A 179 9.50 16.39 -3.92
CA LEU A 179 10.39 15.31 -4.35
C LEU A 179 9.82 13.98 -3.87
N VAL A 180 9.82 12.96 -4.73
CA VAL A 180 9.56 11.58 -4.35
C VAL A 180 10.79 10.73 -4.68
N THR A 181 11.46 10.18 -3.66
CA THR A 181 12.59 9.28 -3.85
C THR A 181 12.12 7.83 -3.86
N GLY A 182 12.45 7.10 -4.93
CA GLY A 182 11.91 5.78 -5.20
C GLY A 182 10.57 5.84 -5.95
N SER A 183 10.58 5.35 -7.18
CA SER A 183 9.42 5.36 -8.09
C SER A 183 8.87 3.94 -8.32
N GLY A 184 8.93 3.09 -7.29
CA GLY A 184 8.17 1.84 -7.21
C GLY A 184 6.66 2.12 -7.11
N PRO A 185 5.81 1.08 -6.96
CA PRO A 185 4.35 1.25 -6.94
C PRO A 185 3.85 2.30 -5.94
N ILE A 186 4.37 2.28 -4.71
CA ILE A 186 3.98 3.26 -3.68
C ILE A 186 4.47 4.66 -4.05
N GLY A 187 5.74 4.83 -4.48
CA GLY A 187 6.25 6.14 -4.90
C GLY A 187 5.45 6.72 -6.06
N CYS A 188 5.09 5.91 -7.05
CA CYS A 188 4.23 6.33 -8.16
C CYS A 188 2.83 6.76 -7.70
N LEU A 189 2.23 6.04 -6.75
CA LEU A 189 0.94 6.44 -6.17
C LEU A 189 1.06 7.72 -5.32
N VAL A 190 2.18 7.92 -4.61
CA VAL A 190 2.47 9.18 -3.89
C VAL A 190 2.61 10.35 -4.88
N ILE A 191 3.27 10.16 -6.03
CA ILE A 191 3.35 11.16 -7.11
C ILE A 191 1.95 11.58 -7.55
N ALA A 192 1.10 10.61 -7.90
CA ALA A 192 -0.26 10.87 -8.33
C ALA A 192 -1.12 11.55 -7.24
N ALA A 193 -0.99 11.10 -6.00
CA ALA A 193 -1.70 11.67 -4.86
C ALA A 193 -1.23 13.10 -4.55
N ALA A 194 0.09 13.38 -4.58
CA ALA A 194 0.65 14.71 -4.36
C ALA A 194 0.19 15.70 -5.45
N ARG A 195 0.18 15.26 -6.71
CA ARG A 195 -0.35 16.05 -7.84
C ARG A 195 -1.84 16.37 -7.63
N THR A 196 -2.62 15.36 -7.25
CA THR A 196 -4.05 15.51 -6.97
C THR A 196 -4.31 16.46 -5.79
N ALA A 197 -3.40 16.50 -4.81
CA ALA A 197 -3.45 17.39 -3.64
C ALA A 197 -2.96 18.82 -3.93
N GLY A 198 -2.56 19.15 -5.17
CA GLY A 198 -2.24 20.52 -5.59
C GLY A 198 -0.77 20.88 -5.63
N ALA A 199 0.15 19.91 -5.57
CA ALA A 199 1.58 20.17 -5.78
C ALA A 199 1.81 20.80 -7.17
N THR A 200 2.56 21.89 -7.22
CA THR A 200 2.85 22.61 -8.49
C THR A 200 3.98 21.98 -9.27
N GLU A 201 4.93 21.37 -8.59
CA GLU A 201 6.03 20.62 -9.20
C GLU A 201 6.20 19.31 -8.43
N VAL A 202 6.25 18.20 -9.16
CA VAL A 202 6.55 16.88 -8.61
C VAL A 202 7.74 16.30 -9.36
N VAL A 203 8.84 16.12 -8.68
CA VAL A 203 10.05 15.48 -9.20
C VAL A 203 10.22 14.12 -8.58
N ALA A 204 10.62 13.14 -9.38
CA ALA A 204 10.85 11.78 -8.91
C ALA A 204 12.30 11.35 -9.11
N THR A 205 12.81 10.45 -8.26
CA THR A 205 14.09 9.78 -8.48
C THR A 205 13.95 8.28 -8.39
N ASP A 206 14.66 7.58 -9.27
CA ASP A 206 14.82 6.12 -9.20
C ASP A 206 16.04 5.69 -10.02
N MET A 207 16.75 4.65 -9.58
CA MET A 207 17.87 4.06 -10.33
C MET A 207 17.41 3.39 -11.63
N SER A 208 16.19 2.84 -11.64
CA SER A 208 15.62 2.13 -12.78
C SER A 208 15.04 3.08 -13.82
N PRO A 209 15.50 3.05 -15.08
CA PRO A 209 14.89 3.81 -16.17
C PRO A 209 13.39 3.51 -16.34
N ARG A 210 12.98 2.25 -16.10
CA ARG A 210 11.60 1.83 -16.17
C ARG A 210 10.75 2.51 -15.07
N CYS A 211 11.25 2.54 -13.84
CA CYS A 211 10.54 3.21 -12.75
C CYS A 211 10.44 4.72 -12.99
N ARG A 212 11.48 5.34 -13.55
CA ARG A 212 11.44 6.75 -13.96
C ARG A 212 10.39 7.02 -15.03
N ALA A 213 10.27 6.13 -16.02
CA ALA A 213 9.21 6.25 -17.05
C ALA A 213 7.80 6.11 -16.45
N LEU A 214 7.60 5.21 -15.49
CA LEU A 214 6.33 5.08 -14.75
C LEU A 214 6.04 6.32 -13.93
N ALA A 215 7.02 6.92 -13.26
CA ALA A 215 6.85 8.15 -12.51
C ALA A 215 6.29 9.30 -13.37
N LEU A 216 6.80 9.45 -14.60
CA LEU A 216 6.29 10.43 -15.55
C LEU A 216 4.84 10.14 -15.96
N GLN A 217 4.50 8.87 -16.22
CA GLN A 217 3.13 8.47 -16.54
C GLN A 217 2.17 8.71 -15.35
N MET A 218 2.67 8.62 -14.12
CA MET A 218 1.90 8.86 -12.92
C MET A 218 1.85 10.33 -12.47
N GLY A 219 2.38 11.25 -13.29
CA GLY A 219 2.22 12.69 -13.12
C GLY A 219 3.42 13.44 -12.54
N ALA A 220 4.61 12.83 -12.49
CA ALA A 220 5.83 13.59 -12.23
C ALA A 220 6.18 14.51 -13.42
N ASP A 221 6.64 15.74 -13.14
CA ASP A 221 7.13 16.67 -14.17
C ASP A 221 8.50 16.25 -14.69
N ARG A 222 9.31 15.69 -13.81
CA ARG A 222 10.66 15.19 -14.09
C ARG A 222 10.92 13.92 -13.30
N ALA A 223 11.67 12.99 -13.91
CA ALA A 223 12.15 11.80 -13.22
C ALA A 223 13.63 11.60 -13.58
N VAL A 224 14.50 11.61 -12.57
CA VAL A 224 15.95 11.60 -12.76
C VAL A 224 16.60 10.40 -12.09
N ASP A 225 17.78 10.05 -12.57
CA ASP A 225 18.66 9.07 -11.94
C ASP A 225 19.39 9.76 -10.78
N PRO A 226 19.22 9.28 -9.53
CA PRO A 226 19.92 9.92 -8.39
C PRO A 226 21.44 9.74 -8.42
N SER A 227 21.98 8.85 -9.25
CA SER A 227 23.43 8.70 -9.46
C SER A 227 24.03 9.76 -10.40
N ASP A 228 23.18 10.47 -11.14
CA ASP A 228 23.59 11.63 -11.93
C ASP A 228 23.64 12.88 -11.04
N GLU A 229 24.82 13.13 -10.48
CA GLU A 229 25.05 14.28 -9.59
C GLU A 229 24.73 15.62 -10.29
N SER A 230 24.94 15.73 -11.59
CA SER A 230 24.68 16.98 -12.33
C SER A 230 23.18 17.34 -12.30
N SER A 231 22.31 16.35 -12.27
CA SER A 231 20.85 16.51 -12.20
C SER A 231 20.36 16.81 -10.78
N THR A 232 21.08 16.37 -9.73
CA THR A 232 20.63 16.48 -8.33
C THR A 232 21.34 17.57 -7.55
N ALA A 233 22.59 17.93 -7.88
CA ALA A 233 23.37 18.94 -7.18
C ALA A 233 22.63 20.29 -7.01
N PRO A 234 21.91 20.82 -8.02
CA PRO A 234 21.19 22.09 -7.88
C PRO A 234 20.14 22.08 -6.77
N TRP A 235 19.62 20.90 -6.39
CA TRP A 235 18.61 20.81 -5.32
C TRP A 235 19.17 20.99 -3.91
N GLY A 236 20.49 20.86 -3.75
CA GLY A 236 21.18 21.14 -2.47
C GLY A 236 21.63 22.59 -2.33
N GLU A 237 21.67 23.37 -3.40
CA GLU A 237 22.10 24.75 -3.40
C GLU A 237 21.11 25.63 -2.63
N GLY A 238 21.61 26.72 -2.04
CA GLY A 238 20.80 27.68 -1.30
C GLY A 238 20.08 27.08 -0.06
N GLY A 239 20.50 25.90 0.37
CA GLY A 239 19.93 25.24 1.55
C GLY A 239 18.81 24.24 1.25
N GLY A 240 18.55 23.89 -0.02
CA GLY A 240 17.55 22.93 -0.43
C GLY A 240 16.43 23.54 -1.27
N TYR A 241 15.82 22.70 -2.11
CA TYR A 241 14.89 23.15 -3.15
C TYR A 241 13.42 22.79 -2.85
N PHE A 242 13.15 21.59 -2.31
CA PHE A 242 11.81 21.06 -2.18
C PHE A 242 11.12 21.45 -0.88
N ASP A 243 9.85 21.78 -0.95
CA ASP A 243 9.00 22.03 0.22
C ASP A 243 8.73 20.75 1.00
N VAL A 244 8.52 19.65 0.27
CA VAL A 244 8.26 18.32 0.82
C VAL A 244 9.07 17.26 0.06
N CYS A 245 9.71 16.36 0.81
CA CYS A 245 10.34 15.17 0.26
C CYS A 245 9.62 13.91 0.81
N PHE A 246 9.04 13.09 -0.08
CA PHE A 246 8.55 11.77 0.25
C PHE A 246 9.64 10.74 -0.02
N GLU A 247 10.04 10.01 0.99
CA GLU A 247 10.99 8.91 0.83
C GLU A 247 10.22 7.60 0.73
N ALA A 248 10.19 7.00 -0.47
CA ALA A 248 9.42 5.79 -0.78
C ALA A 248 10.28 4.61 -1.23
N SER A 249 11.60 4.74 -1.22
CA SER A 249 12.54 3.68 -1.61
C SER A 249 12.99 2.79 -0.45
N GLY A 250 13.11 3.35 0.76
CA GLY A 250 13.75 2.76 1.91
C GLY A 250 15.27 2.62 1.80
N ALA A 251 15.90 3.16 0.74
CA ALA A 251 17.34 3.06 0.54
C ALA A 251 18.09 4.09 1.43
N PRO A 252 19.13 3.67 2.17
CA PRO A 252 19.84 4.57 3.10
C PRO A 252 20.33 5.86 2.46
N ALA A 253 20.89 5.79 1.26
CA ALA A 253 21.37 6.98 0.54
C ALA A 253 20.23 7.94 0.16
N ALA A 254 19.07 7.40 -0.26
CA ALA A 254 17.90 8.20 -0.58
C ALA A 254 17.32 8.86 0.68
N ILE A 255 17.22 8.12 1.79
CA ILE A 255 16.79 8.65 3.09
C ILE A 255 17.69 9.84 3.50
N ALA A 256 19.01 9.65 3.50
CA ALA A 256 19.98 10.68 3.87
C ALA A 256 19.90 11.92 2.96
N SER A 257 19.71 11.75 1.66
CA SER A 257 19.66 12.84 0.67
C SER A 257 18.45 13.76 0.87
N THR A 258 17.35 13.27 1.45
CA THR A 258 16.14 14.09 1.71
C THR A 258 16.46 15.30 2.59
N ALA A 259 17.38 15.17 3.55
CA ALA A 259 17.80 16.30 4.40
C ALA A 259 18.50 17.40 3.61
N THR A 260 19.28 17.02 2.58
CA THR A 260 19.97 17.97 1.69
C THR A 260 18.99 18.69 0.78
N PHE A 261 18.08 17.97 0.17
CA PHE A 261 17.18 18.49 -0.85
C PHE A 261 15.96 19.23 -0.31
N THR A 262 15.56 18.96 0.95
CA THR A 262 14.47 19.69 1.62
C THR A 262 14.94 21.09 2.01
N ARG A 263 14.19 22.14 1.64
CA ARG A 263 14.48 23.52 2.01
C ARG A 263 14.29 23.76 3.51
N PRO A 264 14.79 24.90 4.06
CA PRO A 264 14.49 25.31 5.44
C PRO A 264 12.97 25.33 5.71
N LYS A 265 12.55 24.84 6.89
CA LYS A 265 11.15 24.69 7.32
C LYS A 265 10.32 23.71 6.46
N GLY A 266 10.95 22.92 5.60
CA GLY A 266 10.28 21.88 4.81
C GLY A 266 9.98 20.62 5.61
N THR A 267 9.41 19.62 4.94
CA THR A 267 8.99 18.34 5.56
C THR A 267 9.56 17.16 4.79
N VAL A 268 10.10 16.18 5.51
CA VAL A 268 10.43 14.85 4.99
C VAL A 268 9.38 13.87 5.51
N VAL A 269 8.76 13.11 4.62
CA VAL A 269 7.82 12.05 4.95
C VAL A 269 8.45 10.70 4.62
N GLN A 270 8.74 9.89 5.64
CA GLN A 270 9.28 8.55 5.48
C GLN A 270 8.14 7.55 5.24
N VAL A 271 8.09 6.98 4.04
CA VAL A 271 7.09 6.01 3.58
C VAL A 271 7.73 4.65 3.34
N GLY A 272 8.91 4.65 2.71
CA GLY A 272 9.66 3.45 2.37
C GLY A 272 10.15 2.69 3.60
N MET A 273 9.98 1.37 3.60
CA MET A 273 10.55 0.50 4.64
C MET A 273 12.02 0.23 4.31
N GLY A 274 12.91 0.85 5.07
CA GLY A 274 14.36 0.63 5.02
C GLY A 274 14.87 -0.31 6.12
N PRO A 275 16.20 -0.39 6.29
CA PRO A 275 16.81 -1.10 7.41
C PRO A 275 16.44 -0.42 8.75
N ALA A 276 16.58 -1.19 9.85
CA ALA A 276 16.19 -0.71 11.19
C ALA A 276 16.95 0.54 11.65
N THR A 277 18.15 0.76 11.11
CA THR A 277 18.99 1.90 11.45
C THR A 277 19.56 2.50 10.16
N VAL A 278 19.49 3.82 10.03
CA VAL A 278 20.03 4.59 8.90
C VAL A 278 20.74 5.82 9.44
N GLU A 279 21.89 6.14 8.86
CA GLU A 279 22.57 7.41 9.11
C GLU A 279 21.77 8.57 8.50
N MET A 280 21.53 9.61 9.31
CA MET A 280 20.81 10.81 8.90
C MET A 280 21.61 12.05 9.31
N PRO A 281 21.76 13.06 8.45
CA PRO A 281 22.52 14.28 8.78
C PRO A 281 21.71 15.20 9.72
N LEU A 282 21.59 14.82 10.99
CA LEU A 282 20.76 15.51 12.00
C LEU A 282 21.14 16.98 12.18
N GLY A 283 22.44 17.32 12.07
CA GLY A 283 22.88 18.71 12.13
C GLY A 283 22.28 19.59 11.03
N LEU A 284 22.12 19.02 9.83
CA LEU A 284 21.48 19.71 8.71
C LEU A 284 19.98 19.89 8.93
N LEU A 285 19.30 18.86 9.45
CA LEU A 285 17.89 18.95 9.82
C LEU A 285 17.64 20.00 10.89
N LEU A 286 18.55 20.08 11.90
CA LEU A 286 18.46 21.05 12.98
C LEU A 286 18.56 22.50 12.46
N VAL A 287 19.60 22.82 11.69
CA VAL A 287 19.81 24.19 11.22
C VAL A 287 18.79 24.69 10.20
N LYS A 288 18.16 23.75 9.48
CA LYS A 288 17.06 24.02 8.55
C LYS A 288 15.68 23.97 9.23
N GLU A 289 15.58 23.49 10.48
CA GLU A 289 14.30 23.17 11.17
C GLU A 289 13.36 22.30 10.31
N VAL A 290 13.90 21.27 9.66
CA VAL A 290 13.14 20.34 8.83
C VAL A 290 12.34 19.42 9.73
N LYS A 291 11.06 19.23 9.43
CA LYS A 291 10.21 18.22 10.07
C LYS A 291 10.47 16.85 9.41
N VAL A 292 10.67 15.81 10.21
CA VAL A 292 10.72 14.42 9.73
C VAL A 292 9.55 13.66 10.34
N VAL A 293 8.67 13.11 9.51
CA VAL A 293 7.48 12.39 9.94
C VAL A 293 7.43 11.01 9.29
N GLY A 294 6.97 10.00 10.03
CA GLY A 294 6.70 8.68 9.48
C GLY A 294 5.28 8.59 8.90
N SER A 295 5.12 7.80 7.87
CA SER A 295 3.82 7.43 7.33
C SER A 295 3.67 5.91 7.37
N PHE A 296 2.63 5.41 8.04
CA PHE A 296 2.42 3.98 8.20
C PHE A 296 0.95 3.63 7.98
N ARG A 297 0.68 2.77 7.00
CA ARG A 297 -0.68 2.36 6.62
C ARG A 297 -1.56 3.58 6.32
N PHE A 298 -2.80 3.60 6.82
CA PHE A 298 -3.79 4.67 6.65
C PHE A 298 -4.83 4.62 7.79
N VAL A 299 -5.65 5.64 7.89
CA VAL A 299 -6.79 5.72 8.83
C VAL A 299 -8.09 5.78 8.02
N ASP A 300 -8.53 6.98 7.61
CA ASP A 300 -9.79 7.20 6.89
C ASP A 300 -9.60 7.30 5.36
N GLU A 301 -8.36 7.23 4.89
CA GLU A 301 -8.01 7.44 3.49
C GLU A 301 -8.53 6.36 2.55
N PHE A 302 -8.88 5.18 3.07
CA PHE A 302 -9.35 4.06 2.25
C PHE A 302 -10.62 4.41 1.46
N ALA A 303 -11.62 5.01 2.09
CA ALA A 303 -12.83 5.44 1.39
C ALA A 303 -12.55 6.58 0.38
N THR A 304 -11.55 7.42 0.65
CA THR A 304 -11.11 8.46 -0.30
C THR A 304 -10.41 7.84 -1.50
N SER A 305 -9.56 6.84 -1.28
CA SER A 305 -8.89 6.12 -2.39
C SER A 305 -9.89 5.46 -3.33
N VAL A 306 -10.92 4.78 -2.78
CA VAL A 306 -12.01 4.19 -3.57
C VAL A 306 -12.68 5.26 -4.45
N ARG A 307 -13.07 6.41 -3.88
CA ARG A 307 -13.69 7.51 -4.64
C ARG A 307 -12.77 8.09 -5.72
N TRP A 308 -11.46 8.21 -5.45
CA TRP A 308 -10.52 8.76 -6.44
C TRP A 308 -10.29 7.80 -7.61
N LEU A 309 -10.22 6.50 -7.34
CA LEU A 309 -10.14 5.47 -8.38
C LEU A 309 -11.42 5.40 -9.20
N GLU A 310 -12.58 5.33 -8.55
CA GLU A 310 -13.89 5.24 -9.20
C GLU A 310 -14.18 6.43 -10.10
N SER A 311 -13.80 7.63 -9.67
CA SER A 311 -14.00 8.87 -10.45
C SER A 311 -12.95 9.08 -11.55
N GLY A 312 -11.93 8.20 -11.65
CA GLY A 312 -10.83 8.37 -12.59
C GLY A 312 -9.90 9.55 -12.25
N ARG A 313 -9.97 10.07 -11.01
CA ARG A 313 -9.07 11.16 -10.57
C ARG A 313 -7.62 10.69 -10.55
N ILE A 314 -7.39 9.42 -10.23
CA ILE A 314 -6.10 8.73 -10.36
C ILE A 314 -6.33 7.47 -11.19
N ASP A 315 -5.56 7.32 -12.26
CA ASP A 315 -5.49 6.09 -13.05
C ASP A 315 -4.20 5.34 -12.72
N PRO A 316 -4.27 4.20 -11.99
CA PRO A 316 -3.11 3.40 -11.63
C PRO A 316 -2.73 2.36 -12.70
N LEU A 317 -3.46 2.26 -13.81
CA LEU A 317 -3.25 1.22 -14.83
C LEU A 317 -1.84 1.17 -15.41
N PRO A 318 -1.09 2.30 -15.57
CA PRO A 318 0.30 2.24 -16.00
C PRO A 318 1.20 1.36 -15.13
N LEU A 319 0.84 1.16 -13.86
CA LEU A 319 1.60 0.32 -12.92
C LEU A 319 1.36 -1.18 -13.11
N VAL A 320 0.25 -1.59 -13.71
CA VAL A 320 -0.09 -3.02 -13.89
C VAL A 320 0.83 -3.64 -14.93
N SER A 321 1.68 -4.54 -14.49
CA SER A 321 2.68 -5.19 -15.34
C SER A 321 2.23 -6.55 -15.86
N ALA A 322 1.47 -7.30 -15.03
CA ALA A 322 0.98 -8.64 -15.37
C ALA A 322 -0.23 -9.02 -14.51
N GLU A 323 -1.00 -9.97 -15.03
CA GLU A 323 -2.11 -10.61 -14.35
C GLU A 323 -1.92 -12.12 -14.41
N PHE A 324 -2.19 -12.79 -13.30
CA PHE A 324 -2.11 -14.24 -13.18
C PHE A 324 -3.38 -14.78 -12.53
N ARG A 325 -3.69 -16.03 -12.81
CA ARG A 325 -4.76 -16.72 -12.10
C ARG A 325 -4.28 -17.14 -10.70
N GLN A 326 -5.21 -17.38 -9.79
CA GLN A 326 -4.93 -17.83 -8.43
C GLN A 326 -4.02 -19.08 -8.39
N ASP A 327 -4.21 -20.02 -9.30
CA ASP A 327 -3.42 -21.27 -9.38
C ASP A 327 -1.96 -21.04 -9.84
N GLN A 328 -1.65 -19.84 -10.31
CA GLN A 328 -0.31 -19.40 -10.74
C GLN A 328 0.35 -18.46 -9.71
N VAL A 329 -0.03 -18.59 -8.43
CA VAL A 329 0.44 -17.64 -7.38
C VAL A 329 1.97 -17.61 -7.25
N VAL A 330 2.67 -18.72 -7.47
CA VAL A 330 4.14 -18.77 -7.36
C VAL A 330 4.78 -17.97 -8.47
N GLU A 331 4.35 -18.18 -9.72
CA GLU A 331 4.82 -17.43 -10.90
C GLU A 331 4.51 -15.93 -10.74
N ALA A 332 3.36 -15.60 -10.17
CA ALA A 332 2.97 -14.22 -9.90
C ALA A 332 3.89 -13.55 -8.87
N LEU A 333 4.25 -14.27 -7.79
CA LEU A 333 5.18 -13.79 -6.76
C LEU A 333 6.60 -13.63 -7.31
N GLU A 334 7.07 -14.58 -8.13
CA GLU A 334 8.38 -14.48 -8.80
C GLU A 334 8.42 -13.28 -9.76
N MET A 335 7.35 -13.08 -10.56
CA MET A 335 7.24 -11.92 -11.45
C MET A 335 7.20 -10.61 -10.66
N ALA A 336 6.43 -10.53 -9.57
CA ALA A 336 6.33 -9.34 -8.73
C ALA A 336 7.65 -9.03 -8.00
N GLY A 337 8.45 -10.05 -7.68
CA GLY A 337 9.77 -9.90 -7.06
C GLY A 337 10.85 -9.34 -7.99
N ASP A 338 10.65 -9.45 -9.30
CA ASP A 338 11.59 -8.92 -10.29
C ASP A 338 11.26 -7.46 -10.66
N LYS A 339 11.89 -6.53 -9.94
CA LYS A 339 11.71 -5.08 -10.14
C LYS A 339 12.10 -4.58 -11.55
N SER A 340 12.91 -5.35 -12.29
CA SER A 340 13.25 -5.00 -13.67
C SER A 340 12.09 -5.26 -14.63
N ARG A 341 11.18 -6.17 -14.28
CA ARG A 341 10.07 -6.63 -15.12
C ARG A 341 8.70 -6.13 -14.64
N ALA A 342 8.47 -6.01 -13.33
CA ALA A 342 7.17 -5.68 -12.78
C ALA A 342 7.20 -4.48 -11.85
N ALA A 343 6.11 -3.71 -11.88
CA ALA A 343 5.75 -2.76 -10.83
C ALA A 343 4.62 -3.35 -9.96
N LYS A 344 3.44 -3.58 -10.52
CA LYS A 344 2.33 -4.24 -9.84
C LYS A 344 1.88 -5.48 -10.61
N VAL A 345 1.78 -6.59 -9.91
CA VAL A 345 1.21 -7.84 -10.40
C VAL A 345 -0.12 -8.09 -9.69
N GLN A 346 -1.10 -8.58 -10.43
CA GLN A 346 -2.43 -8.85 -9.89
C GLN A 346 -2.77 -10.33 -10.03
N LEU A 347 -3.47 -10.88 -9.05
CA LEU A 347 -4.10 -12.20 -9.09
C LEU A 347 -5.59 -12.03 -9.43
N VAL A 348 -6.08 -12.89 -10.32
CA VAL A 348 -7.49 -12.99 -10.70
C VAL A 348 -8.06 -14.25 -10.10
N PHE A 349 -9.18 -14.12 -9.41
CA PHE A 349 -9.93 -15.21 -8.80
C PHE A 349 -11.13 -15.53 -9.67
N ALA A 350 -11.47 -16.82 -9.77
CA ALA A 350 -12.54 -17.30 -10.64
C ALA A 350 -13.94 -17.08 -10.05
#